data_846339e0a5e27da7ef60f25337cfde78
#
_entry.id   846339e0a5e27da7ef60f25337cfde78
#
_cell.length_a   1.000
_cell.length_b   1.000
_cell.length_c   1.000
_cell.angle_alpha   90.00
_cell.angle_beta   90.00
_cell.angle_gamma   90.00
#
_symmetry.space_group_name_H-M   'P 1'
#
loop_
_entity.id
_entity.type
_entity.pdbx_description
1 polymer ?
#
loop_
_entity_poly.entity_id
_entity_poly.type
_entity_poly.pdbx_seq_one_letter_code
_entity_poly.pdbx_strand_id
1 'polypeptide(L)'
;SLHDALPISLLVALISAAMYGVFLLIQTKTHQSLFVYEHEDDGDDDDPHHGKPSAHSSAWHTVWLIVHLIAVIAVTKMNANPLETLLTELNAPVAFTGFLVALLILSPEGLGALKAVLNNQVQRAMNLFFGSVLATISLTVPVVTLIAFMTGNELQFALGAPEMIVMVASLLLCQISFSTGRTNVLNGAAHMALFIAYLMTIFA
;
A
#
# COMPACT_ATOMS: atom_id res chain seq x y z
N SER A 1 -15.80 -25.18 7.97
CA SER A 1 -17.06 -24.87 7.25
C SER A 1 -17.22 -23.37 7.10
N LEU A 2 -18.02 -22.95 6.13
CA LEU A 2 -18.29 -21.52 5.84
C LEU A 2 -18.75 -20.74 7.09
N HIS A 3 -19.54 -21.41 7.94
CA HIS A 3 -20.05 -20.86 9.20
C HIS A 3 -18.99 -20.59 10.26
N ASP A 4 -17.87 -21.28 10.24
CA ASP A 4 -16.79 -21.12 11.23
C ASP A 4 -15.77 -20.06 10.77
N ALA A 5 -15.60 -19.87 9.47
CA ALA A 5 -14.66 -18.89 8.91
C ALA A 5 -15.22 -17.45 8.89
N LEU A 6 -16.54 -17.30 8.75
CA LEU A 6 -17.23 -16.00 8.71
C LEU A 6 -16.96 -15.10 9.94
N PRO A 7 -17.09 -15.59 11.19
CA PRO A 7 -16.87 -14.74 12.36
C PRO A 7 -15.41 -14.26 12.47
N ILE A 8 -14.45 -15.08 12.05
CA ILE A 8 -13.02 -14.71 12.09
C ILE A 8 -12.73 -13.67 11.01
N SER A 9 -13.21 -13.85 9.78
CA SER A 9 -13.03 -12.89 8.69
C SER A 9 -13.65 -11.53 9.01
N LEU A 10 -14.85 -11.53 9.61
CA LEU A 10 -15.52 -10.31 10.03
C LEU A 10 -14.76 -9.61 11.16
N LEU A 11 -14.26 -10.36 12.13
CA LEU A 11 -13.45 -9.82 13.22
C LEU A 11 -12.16 -9.17 12.69
N VAL A 12 -11.45 -9.84 11.78
CA VAL A 12 -10.24 -9.30 11.13
C VAL A 12 -10.57 -8.03 10.34
N ALA A 13 -11.67 -8.01 9.60
CA ALA A 13 -12.14 -6.84 8.87
C ALA A 13 -12.44 -5.65 9.80
N LEU A 14 -13.12 -5.89 10.92
CA LEU A 14 -13.43 -4.86 11.92
C LEU A 14 -12.16 -4.31 12.59
N ILE A 15 -11.24 -5.19 12.97
CA ILE A 15 -9.95 -4.78 13.55
C ILE A 15 -9.16 -3.95 12.55
N SER A 16 -9.07 -4.38 11.29
CA SER A 16 -8.38 -3.64 10.23
C SER A 16 -8.98 -2.26 10.01
N ALA A 17 -10.29 -2.15 9.92
CA ALA A 17 -10.98 -0.87 9.77
C ALA A 17 -10.78 0.04 11.01
N ALA A 18 -10.84 -0.51 12.22
CA ALA A 18 -10.59 0.23 13.45
C ALA A 18 -9.14 0.75 13.52
N MET A 19 -8.15 -0.07 13.17
CA MET A 19 -6.74 0.33 13.09
C MET A 19 -6.54 1.49 12.10
N TYR A 20 -7.19 1.45 10.95
CA TYR A 20 -7.13 2.56 10.01
C TYR A 20 -7.80 3.83 10.55
N GLY A 21 -8.93 3.70 11.23
CA GLY A 21 -9.57 4.83 11.91
C GLY A 21 -8.67 5.47 12.96
N VAL A 22 -7.99 4.67 13.79
CA VAL A 22 -6.99 5.16 14.76
C VAL A 22 -5.83 5.85 14.05
N PHE A 23 -5.30 5.26 13.00
CA PHE A 23 -4.23 5.87 12.20
C PHE A 23 -4.63 7.24 11.64
N LEU A 24 -5.83 7.35 11.05
CA LEU A 24 -6.34 8.63 10.55
C LEU A 24 -6.49 9.68 11.67
N LEU A 25 -6.96 9.28 12.85
CA LEU A 25 -7.06 10.19 14.00
C LEU A 25 -5.68 10.69 14.45
N ILE A 26 -4.69 9.81 14.49
CA ILE A 26 -3.32 10.17 14.84
C ILE A 26 -2.75 11.14 13.81
N GLN A 27 -2.89 10.80 12.52
CA GLN A 27 -2.35 11.59 11.41
C GLN A 27 -2.99 12.98 11.29
N THR A 28 -4.31 13.07 11.51
CA THR A 28 -5.06 14.30 11.23
C THR A 28 -5.26 15.21 12.45
N LYS A 29 -5.23 14.65 13.67
CA LYS A 29 -5.59 15.41 14.88
C LYS A 29 -4.53 15.36 15.99
N THR A 30 -4.07 14.16 16.36
CA THR A 30 -3.32 14.00 17.63
C THR A 30 -1.83 14.26 17.46
N HIS A 31 -1.22 13.80 16.37
CA HIS A 31 0.21 13.91 16.12
C HIS A 31 0.48 14.35 14.68
N GLN A 32 -0.25 15.35 14.22
CA GLN A 32 -0.12 15.88 12.87
C GLN A 32 1.33 16.29 12.54
N SER A 33 2.08 16.81 13.50
CA SER A 33 3.48 17.20 13.35
C SER A 33 4.42 16.05 12.94
N LEU A 34 4.10 14.80 13.27
CA LEU A 34 4.91 13.65 12.85
C LEU A 34 4.79 13.34 11.35
N PHE A 35 3.73 13.83 10.71
CA PHE A 35 3.41 13.57 9.30
C PHE A 35 3.59 14.80 8.41
N VAL A 36 3.73 15.98 9.02
CA VAL A 36 4.05 17.23 8.31
C VAL A 36 5.57 17.39 8.29
N TYR A 37 6.13 17.53 7.11
CA TYR A 37 7.54 17.87 6.96
C TYR A 37 7.71 19.37 7.22
N GLU A 38 8.34 19.73 8.35
CA GLU A 38 8.83 21.08 8.57
C GLU A 38 10.11 21.27 7.72
N HIS A 39 10.02 22.11 6.71
CA HIS A 39 11.20 22.61 6.02
C HIS A 39 11.99 23.44 7.03
N GLU A 40 13.19 23.06 7.38
CA GLU A 40 14.20 24.04 7.76
C GLU A 40 14.41 24.94 6.54
N ASP A 41 14.34 26.21 6.79
CA ASP A 41 14.27 27.36 5.86
C ASP A 41 15.57 27.49 5.03
N ASP A 42 15.82 26.52 4.16
CA ASP A 42 16.79 26.61 3.08
C ASP A 42 16.06 27.11 1.84
N GLY A 43 16.00 28.42 1.74
CA GLY A 43 15.56 29.34 0.70
C GLY A 43 15.31 28.88 -0.74
N ASP A 44 14.88 27.67 -0.99
CA ASP A 44 14.52 27.18 -2.31
C ASP A 44 12.99 27.14 -2.46
N ASP A 45 12.45 28.26 -2.95
CA ASP A 45 11.03 28.58 -3.16
C ASP A 45 10.32 27.69 -4.22
N ASP A 46 10.93 26.64 -4.71
CA ASP A 46 10.43 25.86 -5.87
C ASP A 46 9.68 24.56 -5.51
N ASP A 47 9.28 24.32 -4.25
CA ASP A 47 8.41 23.17 -3.94
C ASP A 47 6.92 23.58 -4.04
N PRO A 48 6.18 23.16 -5.10
CA PRO A 48 4.81 23.59 -5.36
C PRO A 48 3.79 23.04 -4.34
N HIS A 49 4.22 22.30 -3.31
CA HIS A 49 3.34 21.61 -2.36
C HIS A 49 3.22 22.31 -1.00
N HIS A 50 3.92 23.41 -0.73
CA HIS A 50 3.81 24.12 0.52
C HIS A 50 2.90 25.36 0.44
N GLY A 51 1.72 25.21 1.05
CA GLY A 51 1.07 26.30 1.79
C GLY A 51 0.44 27.43 0.99
N LYS A 52 0.42 27.43 -0.33
CA LYS A 52 -0.47 28.36 -1.06
C LYS A 52 -1.91 27.90 -0.87
N PRO A 53 -2.79 28.75 -0.34
CA PRO A 53 -4.21 28.40 -0.25
C PRO A 53 -4.68 27.97 -1.63
N SER A 54 -5.25 26.76 -1.70
CA SER A 54 -5.78 26.22 -2.95
C SER A 54 -6.72 27.26 -3.59
N ALA A 55 -6.50 27.60 -4.85
CA ALA A 55 -7.35 28.50 -5.61
C ALA A 55 -8.79 27.98 -5.77
N HIS A 56 -9.03 26.71 -5.41
CA HIS A 56 -10.30 26.02 -5.58
C HIS A 56 -10.84 25.51 -4.24
N SER A 57 -12.16 25.46 -4.12
CA SER A 57 -12.84 24.96 -2.92
C SER A 57 -12.61 23.46 -2.69
N SER A 58 -12.77 22.99 -1.45
CA SER A 58 -12.73 21.55 -1.12
C SER A 58 -13.70 20.73 -1.96
N ALA A 59 -14.88 21.29 -2.29
CA ALA A 59 -15.85 20.64 -3.16
C ALA A 59 -15.29 20.39 -4.58
N TRP A 60 -14.53 21.34 -5.14
CA TRP A 60 -13.85 21.17 -6.43
C TRP A 60 -12.89 19.99 -6.40
N HIS A 61 -12.04 19.93 -5.38
CA HIS A 61 -11.08 18.82 -5.24
C HIS A 61 -11.76 17.48 -5.06
N THR A 62 -12.87 17.45 -4.29
CA THR A 62 -13.66 16.23 -4.10
C THR A 62 -14.29 15.75 -5.40
N VAL A 63 -14.88 16.65 -6.20
CA VAL A 63 -15.45 16.28 -7.50
C VAL A 63 -14.38 15.70 -8.43
N TRP A 64 -13.25 16.38 -8.56
CA TRP A 64 -12.14 15.89 -9.40
C TRP A 64 -11.56 14.58 -8.90
N LEU A 65 -11.46 14.39 -7.58
CA LEU A 65 -11.05 13.11 -7.00
C LEU A 65 -11.99 11.98 -7.44
N ILE A 66 -13.30 12.20 -7.35
CA ILE A 66 -14.32 11.21 -7.76
C ILE A 66 -14.22 10.92 -9.26
N VAL A 67 -14.06 11.95 -10.10
CA VAL A 67 -13.91 11.79 -11.55
C VAL A 67 -12.69 10.95 -11.89
N HIS A 68 -11.53 11.24 -11.28
CA HIS A 68 -10.31 10.47 -11.49
C HIS A 68 -10.45 9.03 -10.98
N LEU A 69 -11.09 8.83 -9.82
CA LEU A 69 -11.34 7.50 -9.27
C LEU A 69 -12.20 6.66 -10.22
N ILE A 70 -13.29 7.22 -10.76
CA ILE A 70 -14.15 6.54 -11.74
C ILE A 70 -13.34 6.20 -13.00
N ALA A 71 -12.53 7.13 -13.51
CA ALA A 71 -11.70 6.90 -14.68
C ALA A 71 -10.69 5.77 -14.44
N VAL A 72 -10.02 5.74 -13.29
CA VAL A 72 -9.08 4.66 -12.92
C VAL A 72 -9.80 3.32 -12.84
N ILE A 73 -10.96 3.25 -12.18
CA ILE A 73 -11.76 2.02 -12.08
C ILE A 73 -12.17 1.53 -13.47
N ALA A 74 -12.63 2.42 -14.35
CA ALA A 74 -13.03 2.06 -15.71
C ALA A 74 -11.85 1.49 -16.52
N VAL A 75 -10.70 2.17 -16.52
CA VAL A 75 -9.48 1.72 -17.20
C VAL A 75 -9.00 0.38 -16.65
N THR A 76 -8.97 0.22 -15.33
CA THR A 76 -8.57 -1.04 -14.67
C THR A 76 -9.49 -2.18 -15.11
N LYS A 77 -10.80 -1.96 -15.08
CA LYS A 77 -11.78 -2.98 -15.50
C LYS A 77 -11.65 -3.36 -16.99
N MET A 78 -11.39 -2.38 -17.85
CA MET A 78 -11.18 -2.64 -19.29
C MET A 78 -9.92 -3.45 -19.56
N ASN A 79 -8.87 -3.31 -18.74
CA ASN A 79 -7.60 -4.00 -18.92
C ASN A 79 -7.48 -5.31 -18.13
N ALA A 80 -8.38 -5.60 -17.21
CA ALA A 80 -8.30 -6.80 -16.38
C ALA A 80 -8.37 -8.10 -17.22
N ASN A 81 -9.38 -8.22 -18.08
CA ASN A 81 -9.54 -9.42 -18.91
C ASN A 81 -8.40 -9.62 -19.94
N PRO A 82 -7.97 -8.59 -20.70
CA PRO A 82 -6.82 -8.72 -21.60
C PRO A 82 -5.53 -9.15 -20.87
N LEU A 83 -5.29 -8.60 -19.67
CA LEU A 83 -4.13 -8.96 -18.87
C LEU A 83 -4.20 -10.42 -18.42
N GLU A 84 -5.35 -10.85 -17.89
CA GLU A 84 -5.56 -12.24 -17.46
C GLU A 84 -5.40 -13.23 -18.62
N THR A 85 -5.97 -12.92 -19.80
CA THR A 85 -5.82 -13.73 -20.98
C THR A 85 -4.35 -13.86 -21.41
N LEU A 86 -3.62 -12.75 -21.46
CA LEU A 86 -2.21 -12.73 -21.81
C LEU A 86 -1.38 -13.58 -20.84
N LEU A 87 -1.61 -13.43 -19.54
CA LEU A 87 -0.87 -14.17 -18.52
C LEU A 87 -1.19 -15.68 -18.54
N THR A 88 -2.43 -16.02 -18.86
CA THR A 88 -2.85 -17.42 -19.06
C THR A 88 -2.17 -18.04 -20.27
N GLU A 89 -2.10 -17.32 -21.40
CA GLU A 89 -1.37 -17.75 -22.61
C GLU A 89 0.13 -17.96 -22.34
N LEU A 90 0.71 -17.13 -21.45
CA LEU A 90 2.10 -17.25 -21.03
C LEU A 90 2.32 -18.32 -19.95
N ASN A 91 1.28 -19.05 -19.54
CA ASN A 91 1.32 -20.01 -18.41
C ASN A 91 1.85 -19.37 -17.11
N ALA A 92 1.59 -18.08 -16.89
CA ALA A 92 2.00 -17.40 -15.68
C ALA A 92 1.16 -17.86 -14.47
N PRO A 93 1.76 -18.02 -13.28
CA PRO A 93 1.01 -18.33 -12.06
C PRO A 93 -0.03 -17.23 -11.76
N VAL A 94 -1.19 -17.61 -11.22
CA VAL A 94 -2.25 -16.65 -10.84
C VAL A 94 -1.73 -15.60 -9.84
N ALA A 95 -0.84 -15.99 -8.92
CA ALA A 95 -0.21 -15.07 -7.99
C ALA A 95 0.61 -13.97 -8.68
N PHE A 96 1.16 -14.24 -9.87
CA PHE A 96 1.90 -13.25 -10.65
C PHE A 96 1.00 -12.13 -11.18
N THR A 97 -0.25 -12.44 -11.53
CA THR A 97 -1.24 -11.41 -11.90
C THR A 97 -1.46 -10.44 -10.74
N GLY A 98 -1.67 -10.98 -9.53
CA GLY A 98 -1.81 -10.15 -8.32
C GLY A 98 -0.57 -9.27 -8.06
N PHE A 99 0.62 -9.84 -8.22
CA PHE A 99 1.88 -9.09 -8.10
C PHE A 99 1.96 -7.94 -9.10
N LEU A 100 1.65 -8.18 -10.39
CA LEU A 100 1.70 -7.12 -11.42
C LEU A 100 0.69 -6.01 -11.14
N VAL A 101 -0.52 -6.35 -10.74
CA VAL A 101 -1.54 -5.36 -10.38
C VAL A 101 -1.08 -4.54 -9.18
N ALA A 102 -0.54 -5.18 -8.13
CA ALA A 102 0.00 -4.49 -6.97
C ALA A 102 1.16 -3.56 -7.34
N LEU A 103 2.08 -4.01 -8.20
CA LEU A 103 3.21 -3.20 -8.70
C LEU A 103 2.72 -1.95 -9.43
N LEU A 104 1.72 -2.09 -10.30
CA LEU A 104 1.14 -0.97 -11.03
C LEU A 104 0.45 0.04 -10.09
N ILE A 105 -0.34 -0.45 -9.12
CA ILE A 105 -1.05 0.40 -8.16
C ILE A 105 -0.07 1.15 -7.25
N LEU A 106 0.99 0.49 -6.78
CA LEU A 106 1.99 1.08 -5.88
C LEU A 106 3.08 1.88 -6.60
N SER A 107 3.12 1.85 -7.94
CA SER A 107 4.15 2.57 -8.72
C SER A 107 4.19 4.08 -8.46
N PRO A 108 3.06 4.81 -8.41
CA PRO A 108 3.09 6.26 -8.15
C PRO A 108 3.68 6.61 -6.79
N GLU A 109 3.29 5.87 -5.74
CA GLU A 109 3.83 6.04 -4.40
C GLU A 109 5.31 5.68 -4.34
N GLY A 110 5.69 4.58 -5.00
CA GLY A 110 7.09 4.14 -5.09
C GLY A 110 7.98 5.18 -5.74
N LEU A 111 7.54 5.75 -6.86
CA LEU A 111 8.28 6.81 -7.56
C LEU A 111 8.32 8.11 -6.74
N GLY A 112 7.23 8.47 -6.07
CA GLY A 112 7.17 9.62 -5.16
C GLY A 112 8.13 9.48 -3.99
N ALA A 113 8.16 8.30 -3.36
CA ALA A 113 9.08 7.99 -2.27
C ALA A 113 10.55 7.97 -2.73
N LEU A 114 10.83 7.40 -3.91
CA LEU A 114 12.18 7.44 -4.48
C LEU A 114 12.67 8.86 -4.71
N LYS A 115 11.81 9.73 -5.29
CA LYS A 115 12.12 11.16 -5.47
C LYS A 115 12.39 11.85 -4.13
N ALA A 116 11.59 11.55 -3.10
CA ALA A 116 11.80 12.11 -1.76
C ALA A 116 13.14 11.66 -1.16
N VAL A 117 13.53 10.39 -1.30
CA VAL A 117 14.84 9.89 -0.84
C VAL A 117 16.00 10.57 -1.57
N LEU A 118 15.90 10.72 -2.88
CA LEU A 118 16.92 11.39 -3.69
C LEU A 118 17.11 12.88 -3.30
N ASN A 119 16.07 13.49 -2.75
CA ASN A 119 16.10 14.85 -2.22
C ASN A 119 16.40 14.91 -0.71
N ASN A 120 16.96 13.86 -0.13
CA ASN A 120 17.25 13.72 1.31
C ASN A 120 16.03 13.85 2.24
N GLN A 121 14.81 13.73 1.71
CA GLN A 121 13.55 13.78 2.47
C GLN A 121 13.14 12.36 2.93
N VAL A 122 14.00 11.67 3.66
CA VAL A 122 13.80 10.27 4.05
C VAL A 122 12.52 10.08 4.88
N GLN A 123 12.23 11.00 5.82
CA GLN A 123 11.01 10.93 6.63
C GLN A 123 9.74 11.01 5.77
N ARG A 124 9.73 11.87 4.75
CA ARG A 124 8.63 11.97 3.78
C ARG A 124 8.43 10.67 3.02
N ALA A 125 9.53 10.06 2.55
CA ALA A 125 9.47 8.77 1.86
C ALA A 125 8.90 7.66 2.76
N MET A 126 9.33 7.61 4.01
CA MET A 126 8.85 6.64 4.99
C MET A 126 7.36 6.82 5.30
N ASN A 127 6.91 8.06 5.51
CA ASN A 127 5.50 8.36 5.73
C ASN A 127 4.64 7.95 4.53
N LEU A 128 5.14 8.18 3.30
CA LEU A 128 4.45 7.79 2.08
C LEU A 128 4.30 6.26 1.98
N PHE A 129 5.38 5.51 2.21
CA PHE A 129 5.35 4.05 2.18
C PHE A 129 4.46 3.45 3.26
N PHE A 130 4.67 3.81 4.52
CA PHE A 130 3.90 3.23 5.62
C PHE A 130 2.42 3.65 5.57
N GLY A 131 2.15 4.89 5.20
CA GLY A 131 0.78 5.36 5.03
C GLY A 131 0.04 4.60 3.93
N SER A 132 0.69 4.39 2.77
CA SER A 132 0.12 3.64 1.65
C SER A 132 -0.10 2.17 2.00
N VAL A 133 0.89 1.49 2.59
CA VAL A 133 0.78 0.09 3.01
C VAL A 133 -0.34 -0.09 4.03
N LEU A 134 -0.38 0.76 5.06
CA LEU A 134 -1.41 0.67 6.09
C LEU A 134 -2.81 0.93 5.52
N ALA A 135 -2.98 1.96 4.69
CA ALA A 135 -4.23 2.26 4.03
C ALA A 135 -4.69 1.10 3.14
N THR A 136 -3.79 0.56 2.33
CA THR A 136 -4.10 -0.54 1.41
C THR A 136 -4.55 -1.78 2.18
N ILE A 137 -3.80 -2.25 3.16
CA ILE A 137 -4.16 -3.45 3.92
C ILE A 137 -5.45 -3.21 4.71
N SER A 138 -5.54 -2.09 5.43
CA SER A 138 -6.64 -1.83 6.35
C SER A 138 -7.98 -1.55 5.64
N LEU A 139 -7.97 -1.09 4.39
CA LEU A 139 -9.18 -0.87 3.60
C LEU A 139 -9.50 -2.07 2.71
N THR A 140 -8.50 -2.74 2.15
CA THR A 140 -8.73 -3.87 1.24
C THR A 140 -9.34 -5.06 1.98
N VAL A 141 -8.83 -5.41 3.17
CA VAL A 141 -9.35 -6.55 3.95
C VAL A 141 -10.85 -6.41 4.26
N PRO A 142 -11.35 -5.29 4.82
CA PRO A 142 -12.79 -5.12 5.06
C PRO A 142 -13.63 -5.18 3.78
N VAL A 143 -13.17 -4.51 2.71
CA VAL A 143 -13.91 -4.45 1.44
C VAL A 143 -14.00 -5.82 0.78
N VAL A 144 -12.89 -6.55 0.70
CA VAL A 144 -12.86 -7.90 0.10
C VAL A 144 -13.71 -8.87 0.94
N THR A 145 -13.66 -8.77 2.28
CA THR A 145 -14.52 -9.55 3.17
C THR A 145 -15.99 -9.27 2.93
N LEU A 146 -16.36 -8.00 2.79
CA LEU A 146 -17.73 -7.60 2.49
C LEU A 146 -18.22 -8.14 1.14
N ILE A 147 -17.39 -8.01 0.10
CA ILE A 147 -17.70 -8.52 -1.25
C ILE A 147 -17.90 -10.04 -1.21
N ALA A 148 -17.00 -10.77 -0.55
CA ALA A 148 -17.11 -12.21 -0.43
C ALA A 148 -18.39 -12.64 0.32
N PHE A 149 -18.73 -11.93 1.39
CA PHE A 149 -19.99 -12.14 2.10
C PHE A 149 -21.21 -11.90 1.19
N MET A 150 -21.21 -10.83 0.40
CA MET A 150 -22.33 -10.50 -0.50
C MET A 150 -22.44 -11.46 -1.69
N THR A 151 -21.33 -12.01 -2.15
CA THR A 151 -21.29 -12.93 -3.32
C THR A 151 -21.36 -14.40 -2.93
N GLY A 152 -21.29 -14.72 -1.64
CA GLY A 152 -21.25 -16.11 -1.15
C GLY A 152 -19.93 -16.83 -1.47
N ASN A 153 -18.88 -16.12 -1.84
CA ASN A 153 -17.58 -16.70 -2.15
C ASN A 153 -16.77 -16.95 -0.86
N GLU A 154 -16.01 -18.05 -0.85
CA GLU A 154 -15.07 -18.32 0.24
C GLU A 154 -13.83 -17.47 0.10
N LEU A 155 -13.46 -16.75 1.17
CA LEU A 155 -12.22 -16.03 1.28
C LEU A 155 -11.15 -16.88 1.96
N GLN A 156 -10.03 -17.05 1.28
CA GLN A 156 -8.83 -17.61 1.88
C GLN A 156 -7.84 -16.45 2.15
N PHE A 157 -7.72 -16.07 3.41
CA PHE A 157 -6.68 -15.12 3.84
C PHE A 157 -5.33 -15.80 4.15
N ALA A 158 -5.28 -17.13 4.04
CA ALA A 158 -4.09 -17.88 4.37
C ALA A 158 -3.02 -17.72 3.28
N LEU A 159 -1.86 -17.21 3.70
CA LEU A 159 -0.63 -17.30 2.91
C LEU A 159 -0.09 -18.74 3.01
N GLY A 160 0.55 -19.22 1.96
CA GLY A 160 1.36 -20.44 2.03
C GLY A 160 2.51 -20.30 3.03
N ALA A 161 3.08 -21.40 3.44
CA ALA A 161 4.19 -21.37 4.41
C ALA A 161 5.42 -20.58 3.90
N PRO A 162 5.84 -20.69 2.63
CA PRO A 162 6.93 -19.89 2.10
C PRO A 162 6.65 -18.38 2.14
N GLU A 163 5.48 -17.97 1.68
CA GLU A 163 5.07 -16.55 1.65
C GLU A 163 4.97 -15.98 3.07
N MET A 164 4.48 -16.76 4.02
CA MET A 164 4.40 -16.37 5.43
C MET A 164 5.80 -16.15 6.02
N ILE A 165 6.74 -17.03 5.72
CA ILE A 165 8.14 -16.90 6.19
C ILE A 165 8.76 -15.62 5.62
N VAL A 166 8.61 -15.36 4.32
CA VAL A 166 9.15 -14.16 3.69
C VAL A 166 8.49 -12.90 4.25
N MET A 167 7.18 -12.92 4.48
CA MET A 167 6.46 -11.80 5.09
C MET A 167 6.98 -11.50 6.50
N VAL A 168 7.08 -12.52 7.36
CA VAL A 168 7.58 -12.34 8.74
C VAL A 168 9.03 -11.86 8.72
N ALA A 169 9.88 -12.43 7.87
CA ALA A 169 11.27 -11.99 7.72
C ALA A 169 11.35 -10.53 7.28
N SER A 170 10.50 -10.10 6.34
CA SER A 170 10.43 -8.71 5.88
C SER A 170 10.01 -7.75 6.99
N LEU A 171 9.01 -8.12 7.79
CA LEU A 171 8.56 -7.31 8.94
C LEU A 171 9.65 -7.18 10.00
N LEU A 172 10.34 -8.28 10.33
CA LEU A 172 11.47 -8.26 11.27
C LEU A 172 12.64 -7.42 10.74
N LEU A 173 12.95 -7.53 9.46
CA LEU A 173 14.01 -6.72 8.85
C LEU A 173 13.64 -5.23 8.83
N CYS A 174 12.37 -4.88 8.55
CA CYS A 174 11.88 -3.52 8.67
C CYS A 174 12.05 -3.00 10.10
N GLN A 175 11.63 -3.78 11.10
CA GLN A 175 11.79 -3.41 12.51
C GLN A 175 13.26 -3.13 12.86
N ILE A 176 14.19 -3.99 12.44
CA ILE A 176 15.62 -3.81 12.67
C ILE A 176 16.16 -2.58 11.94
N SER A 177 15.80 -2.41 10.66
CA SER A 177 16.31 -1.33 9.82
C SER A 177 15.86 0.05 10.30
N PHE A 178 14.66 0.16 10.86
CA PHE A 178 14.09 1.45 11.25
C PHE A 178 14.22 1.77 12.74
N SER A 179 14.46 0.78 13.59
CA SER A 179 14.61 0.99 15.03
C SER A 179 15.79 1.88 15.41
N THR A 180 16.85 1.88 14.60
CA THR A 180 18.07 2.64 14.85
C THR A 180 18.06 4.06 14.27
N GLY A 181 17.03 4.42 13.49
CA GLY A 181 16.95 5.70 12.77
C GLY A 181 18.05 5.92 11.73
N ARG A 182 18.91 4.93 11.50
CA ARG A 182 19.97 4.92 10.49
C ARG A 182 19.90 3.65 9.68
N THR A 183 20.02 3.78 8.37
CA THR A 183 20.07 2.65 7.46
C THR A 183 21.39 2.66 6.67
N ASN A 184 21.75 1.53 6.08
CA ASN A 184 22.94 1.38 5.27
C ASN A 184 22.65 0.50 4.04
N VAL A 185 23.64 0.42 3.15
CA VAL A 185 23.53 -0.36 1.91
C VAL A 185 23.23 -1.84 2.18
N LEU A 186 23.75 -2.40 3.29
CA LEU A 186 23.52 -3.80 3.65
C LEU A 186 22.04 -4.06 3.98
N ASN A 187 21.40 -3.14 4.73
CA ASN A 187 19.98 -3.24 5.02
C ASN A 187 19.15 -3.18 3.72
N GLY A 188 19.50 -2.27 2.81
CA GLY A 188 18.86 -2.20 1.49
C GLY A 188 19.05 -3.49 0.67
N ALA A 189 20.23 -4.05 0.65
CA ALA A 189 20.53 -5.32 -0.03
C ALA A 189 19.74 -6.49 0.58
N ALA A 190 19.58 -6.52 1.91
CA ALA A 190 18.79 -7.55 2.59
C ALA A 190 17.28 -7.45 2.23
N HIS A 191 16.71 -6.24 2.15
CA HIS A 191 15.33 -6.05 1.67
C HIS A 191 15.17 -6.48 0.21
N MET A 192 16.15 -6.17 -0.65
CA MET A 192 16.14 -6.61 -2.04
C MET A 192 16.22 -8.14 -2.16
N ALA A 193 17.05 -8.79 -1.33
CA ALA A 193 17.13 -10.24 -1.29
C ALA A 193 15.80 -10.90 -0.87
N LEU A 194 15.12 -10.34 0.13
CA LEU A 194 13.76 -10.80 0.53
C LEU A 194 12.72 -10.56 -0.58
N PHE A 195 12.81 -9.44 -1.29
CA PHE A 195 11.94 -9.20 -2.44
C PHE A 195 12.16 -10.23 -3.56
N ILE A 196 13.40 -10.56 -3.87
CA ILE A 196 13.73 -11.61 -4.84
C ILE A 196 13.23 -12.97 -4.34
N ALA A 197 13.42 -13.29 -3.05
CA ALA A 197 12.88 -14.51 -2.47
C ALA A 197 11.35 -14.59 -2.60
N TYR A 198 10.65 -13.48 -2.35
CA TYR A 198 9.20 -13.40 -2.58
C TYR A 198 8.83 -13.66 -4.05
N LEU A 199 9.55 -13.04 -5.00
CA LEU A 199 9.30 -13.33 -6.42
C LEU A 199 9.49 -14.81 -6.76
N MET A 200 10.47 -15.47 -6.16
CA MET A 200 10.69 -16.90 -6.37
C MET A 200 9.55 -17.75 -5.82
N THR A 201 8.89 -17.37 -4.72
CA THR A 201 7.73 -18.11 -4.20
C THR A 201 6.53 -18.05 -5.14
N ILE A 202 6.41 -17.01 -5.98
CA ILE A 202 5.34 -16.89 -6.96
C ILE A 202 5.46 -17.95 -8.06
N PHE A 203 6.69 -18.38 -8.38
CA PHE A 203 6.98 -19.33 -9.47
C PHE A 203 7.35 -20.73 -8.96
N ALA A 204 7.33 -20.96 -7.65
CA ALA A 204 7.62 -22.26 -7.05
C ALA A 204 6.36 -23.13 -6.93
#